data_586caa9ed0c7ad6e611d76ed64b22e02
#
_entry.id   586caa9ed0c7ad6e611d76ed64b22e02
#
_cell.length_a   1.000
_cell.length_b   1.000
_cell.length_c   1.000
_cell.angle_alpha   90.00
_cell.angle_beta   90.00
_cell.angle_gamma   90.00
#
_symmetry.space_group_name_H-M   'P 1'
#
loop_
_entity.id
_entity.type
_entity.pdbx_description
1 polymer ?
#
loop_
_entity_poly.entity_id
_entity_poly.type
_entity_poly.pdbx_seq_one_letter_code
_entity_poly.pdbx_strand_id
1 'polypeptide(L)'
;EPAKLIDFYNFFLLYPYWFIKTIIHWILQFYKNIFCLHIDENKILVYDINSYYAECSTAMHIRKIKNGTHEMFETSNVLKYLNEYSSLNSFQLADCQRNAVIKSLLSPMVIITGGPGVGKTTIEKAILYVFERVAKNRNVLLLAPTGRAARRMSEQTGYSAQTIHSALGYSCDDDGEEFMQTSNLEADLIIIDEVSMMDQFIAAKLLKAIPSNCRVIFVGDPDQLPSVSAGNVLRDMIDSERIDVAKLD
;
A
#
# COMPACT_ATOMS: atom_id res chain seq x y z
N GLU A 1 9.25 18.72 -13.77
CA GLU A 1 8.51 19.91 -13.34
C GLU A 1 7.08 19.48 -13.12
N PRO A 2 6.48 19.69 -11.93
CA PRO A 2 5.06 19.44 -11.77
C PRO A 2 4.34 20.35 -12.77
N ALA A 3 3.46 19.76 -13.56
CA ALA A 3 2.59 20.52 -14.44
C ALA A 3 1.98 21.64 -13.59
N LYS A 4 2.30 22.88 -13.92
CA LYS A 4 1.69 24.03 -13.27
C LYS A 4 0.19 23.82 -13.41
N LEU A 5 -0.48 23.55 -12.31
CA LEU A 5 -1.92 23.75 -12.22
C LEU A 5 -2.15 25.17 -12.71
N ILE A 6 -2.58 25.29 -13.95
CA ILE A 6 -3.08 26.54 -14.46
C ILE A 6 -4.17 26.91 -13.47
N ASP A 7 -4.10 28.12 -12.95
CA ASP A 7 -5.07 28.64 -11.99
C ASP A 7 -6.42 28.79 -12.68
N PHE A 8 -7.08 27.65 -12.92
CA PHE A 8 -8.38 27.55 -13.55
C PHE A 8 -9.46 28.26 -12.71
N TYR A 9 -9.18 28.47 -11.43
CA TYR A 9 -10.13 29.08 -10.52
C TYR A 9 -10.54 30.51 -10.96
N ASN A 10 -9.60 31.31 -11.44
CA ASN A 10 -9.89 32.66 -11.92
C ASN A 10 -10.55 32.71 -13.33
N PHE A 11 -10.34 31.66 -14.11
CA PHE A 11 -10.97 31.57 -15.44
C PHE A 11 -12.46 31.18 -15.31
N PHE A 12 -12.82 30.36 -14.34
CA PHE A 12 -14.18 29.84 -14.16
C PHE A 12 -15.17 30.83 -13.53
N LEU A 13 -14.69 31.85 -12.82
CA LEU A 13 -15.55 32.89 -12.24
C LEU A 13 -16.14 33.86 -13.28
N LEU A 14 -15.64 33.87 -14.52
CA LEU A 14 -16.04 34.79 -15.56
C LEU A 14 -17.08 34.25 -16.55
N TYR A 15 -17.38 32.94 -16.51
CA TYR A 15 -18.27 32.33 -17.50
C TYR A 15 -19.41 31.51 -16.89
N PRO A 16 -20.62 31.49 -17.50
CA PRO A 16 -21.75 30.70 -17.02
C PRO A 16 -21.42 29.20 -17.04
N TYR A 17 -21.94 28.47 -16.05
CA TYR A 17 -21.71 27.03 -15.85
C TYR A 17 -21.93 26.15 -17.11
N TRP A 18 -22.92 26.50 -17.95
CA TRP A 18 -23.18 25.80 -19.20
C TRP A 18 -22.06 25.97 -20.24
N PHE A 19 -21.40 27.14 -20.29
CA PHE A 19 -20.30 27.44 -21.18
C PHE A 19 -19.05 26.65 -20.78
N ILE A 20 -18.79 26.55 -19.49
CA ILE A 20 -17.73 25.75 -18.90
C ILE A 20 -17.93 24.27 -19.24
N LYS A 21 -19.15 23.77 -19.08
CA LYS A 21 -19.51 22.39 -19.42
C LYS A 21 -19.31 22.09 -20.90
N THR A 22 -19.60 23.05 -21.77
CA THR A 22 -19.43 22.92 -23.23
C THR A 22 -17.96 22.93 -23.62
N ILE A 23 -17.12 23.81 -23.04
CA ILE A 23 -15.68 23.84 -23.28
C ILE A 23 -15.03 22.55 -22.78
N ILE A 24 -15.37 22.10 -21.58
CA ILE A 24 -14.86 20.85 -21.03
C ILE A 24 -15.28 19.67 -21.91
N HIS A 25 -16.53 19.63 -22.37
CA HIS A 25 -17.00 18.58 -23.28
C HIS A 25 -16.25 18.63 -24.63
N TRP A 26 -15.94 19.82 -25.14
CA TRP A 26 -15.19 20.03 -26.38
C TRP A 26 -13.72 19.59 -26.23
N ILE A 27 -13.07 19.95 -25.12
CA ILE A 27 -11.72 19.49 -24.76
C ILE A 27 -11.69 17.97 -24.60
N LEU A 28 -12.70 17.38 -23.95
CA LEU A 28 -12.83 15.92 -23.77
C LEU A 28 -13.05 15.19 -25.11
N GLN A 29 -13.73 15.81 -26.09
CA GLN A 29 -13.91 15.24 -27.43
C GLN A 29 -12.63 15.31 -28.29
N PHE A 30 -11.80 16.33 -28.09
CA PHE A 30 -10.54 16.51 -28.81
C PHE A 30 -9.42 15.59 -28.27
N TYR A 31 -9.44 15.31 -26.97
CA TYR A 31 -8.45 14.44 -26.30
C TYR A 31 -9.14 13.16 -25.83
N LYS A 32 -9.41 12.30 -26.78
CA LYS A 32 -10.22 11.04 -26.62
C LYS A 32 -9.90 10.11 -25.44
N ASN A 33 -8.92 10.41 -24.59
CA ASN A 33 -8.48 9.49 -23.51
C ASN A 33 -8.11 10.16 -22.19
N ILE A 34 -8.45 11.43 -21.89
CA ILE A 34 -7.64 12.09 -20.86
C ILE A 34 -8.32 12.36 -19.53
N PHE A 35 -9.62 12.62 -19.40
CA PHE A 35 -10.11 13.15 -18.13
C PHE A 35 -11.42 12.54 -17.62
N CYS A 36 -11.43 12.15 -16.36
CA CYS A 36 -12.61 12.00 -15.54
C CYS A 36 -12.76 13.26 -14.65
N LEU A 37 -13.97 13.82 -14.59
CA LEU A 37 -14.30 14.92 -13.71
C LEU A 37 -15.02 14.37 -12.49
N HIS A 38 -14.45 14.59 -11.31
CA HIS A 38 -15.11 14.34 -10.04
C HIS A 38 -15.47 15.71 -9.42
N ILE A 39 -16.72 15.87 -9.03
CA ILE A 39 -17.19 17.09 -8.37
C ILE A 39 -17.42 16.72 -6.90
N ASP A 40 -16.55 17.21 -6.04
CA ASP A 40 -16.72 17.17 -4.60
C ASP A 40 -17.17 18.53 -4.11
N GLU A 41 -17.97 18.58 -3.07
CA GLU A 41 -18.78 19.69 -2.50
C GLU A 41 -18.39 21.13 -2.92
N ASN A 42 -17.12 21.44 -3.21
CA ASN A 42 -16.64 22.75 -3.69
C ASN A 42 -15.40 22.68 -4.59
N LYS A 43 -15.03 21.50 -5.06
CA LYS A 43 -13.82 21.33 -5.90
C LYS A 43 -14.13 20.48 -7.13
N ILE A 44 -13.65 20.94 -8.28
CA ILE A 44 -13.63 20.13 -9.49
C ILE A 44 -12.25 19.47 -9.56
N LEU A 45 -12.21 18.15 -9.41
CA LEU A 45 -11.00 17.37 -9.57
C LEU A 45 -10.95 16.83 -10.98
N VAL A 46 -9.81 17.02 -11.64
CA VAL A 46 -9.58 16.57 -13.02
C VAL A 46 -8.52 15.47 -12.98
N TYR A 47 -8.89 14.29 -13.44
CA TYR A 47 -8.02 13.13 -13.45
C TYR A 47 -7.67 12.69 -14.88
N ASP A 48 -6.46 12.19 -15.07
CA ASP A 48 -6.23 11.20 -16.10
C ASP A 48 -7.11 9.96 -15.82
N ILE A 49 -7.73 9.42 -16.84
CA ILE A 49 -8.72 8.34 -16.69
C ILE A 49 -8.11 7.09 -16.04
N ASN A 50 -6.86 6.75 -16.37
CA ASN A 50 -6.18 5.60 -15.79
C ASN A 50 -5.85 5.82 -14.32
N SER A 51 -5.44 7.04 -13.96
CA SER A 51 -5.18 7.44 -12.58
C SER A 51 -6.45 7.37 -11.74
N TYR A 52 -7.57 7.87 -12.24
CA TYR A 52 -8.87 7.77 -11.56
C TYR A 52 -9.27 6.31 -11.30
N TYR A 53 -9.18 5.45 -12.32
CA TYR A 53 -9.50 4.04 -12.14
C TYR A 53 -8.52 3.32 -11.20
N ALA A 54 -7.25 3.68 -11.19
CA ALA A 54 -6.27 3.13 -10.28
C ALA A 54 -6.61 3.47 -8.82
N GLU A 55 -6.95 4.72 -8.52
CA GLU A 55 -7.37 5.16 -7.19
C GLU A 55 -8.67 4.48 -6.75
N CYS A 56 -9.69 4.46 -7.61
CA CYS A 56 -10.96 3.78 -7.33
C CYS A 56 -10.74 2.27 -7.06
N SER A 57 -9.91 1.61 -7.87
CA SER A 57 -9.55 0.21 -7.70
C SER A 57 -8.84 -0.04 -6.39
N THR A 58 -7.88 0.82 -6.02
CA THR A 58 -7.15 0.77 -4.76
C THR A 58 -8.11 0.84 -3.57
N ALA A 59 -8.98 1.85 -3.54
CA ALA A 59 -9.96 2.03 -2.47
C ALA A 59 -10.95 0.85 -2.36
N MET A 60 -11.43 0.34 -3.50
CA MET A 60 -12.32 -0.81 -3.55
C MET A 60 -11.67 -2.07 -2.98
N HIS A 61 -10.41 -2.36 -3.35
CA HIS A 61 -9.72 -3.56 -2.90
C HIS A 61 -9.27 -3.47 -1.44
N ILE A 62 -8.87 -2.28 -0.95
CA ILE A 62 -8.66 -2.04 0.48
C ILE A 62 -9.93 -2.39 1.27
N ARG A 63 -11.08 -1.88 0.83
CA ARG A 63 -12.37 -2.19 1.48
C ARG A 63 -12.70 -3.68 1.43
N LYS A 64 -12.44 -4.35 0.29
CA LYS A 64 -12.66 -5.79 0.12
C LYS A 64 -11.81 -6.61 1.09
N ILE A 65 -10.52 -6.30 1.22
CA ILE A 65 -9.61 -6.99 2.14
C ILE A 65 -10.03 -6.73 3.58
N LYS A 66 -10.28 -5.49 3.98
CA LYS A 66 -10.68 -5.15 5.35
C LYS A 66 -11.96 -5.83 5.81
N ASN A 67 -12.91 -6.01 4.89
CA ASN A 67 -14.21 -6.65 5.17
C ASN A 67 -14.20 -8.16 4.91
N GLY A 68 -13.06 -8.73 4.56
CA GLY A 68 -12.90 -10.16 4.33
C GLY A 68 -13.00 -10.98 5.61
N THR A 69 -13.10 -12.29 5.45
CA THR A 69 -13.13 -13.21 6.60
C THR A 69 -11.70 -13.55 6.99
N HIS A 70 -11.22 -12.96 8.06
CA HIS A 70 -9.87 -13.20 8.58
C HIS A 70 -9.91 -14.14 9.78
N GLU A 71 -8.88 -14.99 9.90
CA GLU A 71 -8.68 -15.77 11.11
C GLU A 71 -8.40 -14.83 12.28
N MET A 72 -9.14 -15.01 13.38
CA MET A 72 -8.95 -14.20 14.57
C MET A 72 -7.95 -14.87 15.50
N PHE A 73 -6.89 -14.17 15.84
CA PHE A 73 -5.92 -14.66 16.83
C PHE A 73 -6.29 -14.16 18.22
N GLU A 74 -6.13 -15.04 19.20
CA GLU A 74 -6.30 -14.64 20.60
C GLU A 74 -5.16 -13.71 21.04
N THR A 75 -5.51 -12.57 21.60
CA THR A 75 -4.52 -11.59 22.10
C THR A 75 -3.56 -12.20 23.11
N SER A 76 -4.03 -13.12 23.95
CA SER A 76 -3.22 -13.88 24.92
C SER A 76 -2.08 -14.65 24.26
N ASN A 77 -2.36 -15.33 23.14
CA ASN A 77 -1.36 -16.08 22.38
C ASN A 77 -0.37 -15.17 21.68
N VAL A 78 -0.84 -14.07 21.08
CA VAL A 78 0.03 -13.06 20.47
C VAL A 78 0.99 -12.48 21.51
N LEU A 79 0.50 -12.09 22.68
CA LEU A 79 1.33 -11.56 23.77
C LEU A 79 2.33 -12.58 24.30
N LYS A 80 1.91 -13.83 24.44
CA LYS A 80 2.79 -14.95 24.88
C LYS A 80 3.99 -15.09 23.95
N TYR A 81 3.75 -15.22 22.64
CA TYR A 81 4.84 -15.43 21.69
C TYR A 81 5.67 -14.15 21.44
N LEU A 82 5.09 -12.98 21.61
CA LEU A 82 5.84 -11.72 21.56
C LEU A 82 6.81 -11.59 22.76
N ASN A 83 6.39 -11.99 23.96
CA ASN A 83 7.26 -12.05 25.13
C ASN A 83 8.37 -13.10 24.96
N GLU A 84 8.05 -14.25 24.40
CA GLU A 84 9.02 -15.30 24.06
C GLU A 84 10.07 -14.77 23.08
N TYR A 85 9.65 -14.06 22.00
CA TYR A 85 10.55 -13.42 21.04
C TYR A 85 11.53 -12.46 21.72
N SER A 86 11.02 -11.61 22.61
CA SER A 86 11.87 -10.64 23.34
C SER A 86 12.88 -11.34 24.22
N SER A 87 12.46 -12.43 24.91
CA SER A 87 13.33 -13.21 25.79
C SER A 87 14.44 -13.93 25.01
N LEU A 88 14.12 -14.53 23.88
CA LEU A 88 15.08 -15.24 23.02
C LEU A 88 16.13 -14.31 22.41
N ASN A 89 15.77 -13.07 22.10
CA ASN A 89 16.69 -12.10 21.52
C ASN A 89 17.38 -11.21 22.54
N SER A 90 17.14 -11.44 23.84
CA SER A 90 17.73 -10.67 24.95
C SER A 90 17.54 -9.15 24.85
N PHE A 91 16.43 -8.70 24.26
CA PHE A 91 16.04 -7.29 24.23
C PHE A 91 14.53 -7.11 24.43
N GLN A 92 14.13 -5.93 24.85
CA GLN A 92 12.74 -5.56 24.96
C GLN A 92 12.36 -4.61 23.82
N LEU A 93 11.22 -4.88 23.17
CA LEU A 93 10.62 -3.95 22.24
C LEU A 93 10.08 -2.74 23.02
N ALA A 94 10.29 -1.55 22.47
CA ALA A 94 9.62 -0.34 22.97
C ALA A 94 8.10 -0.49 22.88
N ASP A 95 7.35 0.25 23.69
CA ASP A 95 5.89 0.14 23.74
C ASP A 95 5.24 0.41 22.38
N CYS A 96 5.72 1.39 21.62
CA CYS A 96 5.25 1.67 20.26
C CYS A 96 5.52 0.49 19.32
N GLN A 97 6.70 -0.14 19.39
CA GLN A 97 7.06 -1.31 18.60
C GLN A 97 6.22 -2.52 18.98
N ARG A 98 6.04 -2.76 20.27
CA ARG A 98 5.19 -3.84 20.80
C ARG A 98 3.75 -3.70 20.32
N ASN A 99 3.19 -2.50 20.40
CA ASN A 99 1.84 -2.20 19.94
C ASN A 99 1.71 -2.38 18.42
N ALA A 100 2.73 -2.02 17.64
CA ALA A 100 2.76 -2.24 16.21
C ALA A 100 2.64 -3.73 15.86
N VAL A 101 3.40 -4.62 16.52
CA VAL A 101 3.30 -6.08 16.32
C VAL A 101 1.91 -6.59 16.67
N ILE A 102 1.37 -6.21 17.84
CA ILE A 102 0.04 -6.64 18.28
C ILE A 102 -1.03 -6.22 17.28
N LYS A 103 -1.04 -4.94 16.91
CA LYS A 103 -1.98 -4.38 15.94
C LYS A 103 -1.90 -5.08 14.60
N SER A 104 -0.69 -5.38 14.12
CA SER A 104 -0.46 -6.07 12.83
C SER A 104 -1.01 -7.50 12.79
N LEU A 105 -1.09 -8.16 13.93
CA LEU A 105 -1.61 -9.53 14.02
C LEU A 105 -3.11 -9.59 14.35
N LEU A 106 -3.66 -8.56 14.95
CA LEU A 106 -5.08 -8.51 15.31
C LEU A 106 -5.94 -7.81 14.25
N SER A 107 -5.39 -6.91 13.44
CA SER A 107 -6.12 -6.21 12.38
C SER A 107 -5.90 -6.86 11.01
N PRO A 108 -6.89 -6.82 10.11
CA PRO A 108 -6.76 -7.30 8.74
C PRO A 108 -5.72 -6.54 7.91
N MET A 109 -5.57 -5.24 8.17
CA MET A 109 -4.71 -4.35 7.43
C MET A 109 -4.14 -3.28 8.34
N VAL A 110 -2.83 -3.08 8.31
CA VAL A 110 -2.11 -2.12 9.16
C VAL A 110 -1.03 -1.41 8.36
N ILE A 111 -0.82 -0.15 8.66
CA ILE A 111 0.31 0.64 8.19
C ILE A 111 1.27 0.85 9.36
N ILE A 112 2.53 0.47 9.21
CA ILE A 112 3.61 0.75 10.16
C ILE A 112 4.44 1.89 9.59
N THR A 113 4.47 3.01 10.28
CA THR A 113 5.22 4.20 9.84
C THR A 113 6.29 4.59 10.85
N GLY A 114 7.36 5.18 10.36
CA GLY A 114 8.43 5.74 11.18
C GLY A 114 9.66 6.05 10.37
N GLY A 115 10.49 6.93 10.87
CA GLY A 115 11.73 7.35 10.25
C GLY A 115 12.77 6.23 10.11
N PRO A 116 13.94 6.54 9.58
CA PRO A 116 15.04 5.59 9.51
C PRO A 116 15.55 5.25 10.93
N GLY A 117 15.87 3.98 11.16
CA GLY A 117 16.48 3.55 12.44
C GLY A 117 15.51 3.27 13.59
N VAL A 118 14.21 3.51 13.47
CA VAL A 118 13.21 3.27 14.54
C VAL A 118 12.88 1.77 14.77
N GLY A 119 13.55 0.87 14.06
CA GLY A 119 13.41 -0.57 14.26
C GLY A 119 12.32 -1.24 13.42
N LYS A 120 11.92 -0.70 12.26
CA LYS A 120 10.94 -1.34 11.37
C LYS A 120 11.27 -2.81 11.09
N THR A 121 12.51 -3.12 10.71
CA THR A 121 12.96 -4.50 10.48
C THR A 121 12.87 -5.40 11.71
N THR A 122 13.11 -4.85 12.91
CA THR A 122 12.96 -5.61 14.15
C THR A 122 11.50 -6.01 14.37
N ILE A 123 10.57 -5.10 14.05
CA ILE A 123 9.14 -5.34 14.13
C ILE A 123 8.70 -6.37 13.10
N GLU A 124 9.17 -6.30 11.87
CA GLU A 124 8.90 -7.31 10.85
C GLU A 124 9.32 -8.71 11.30
N LYS A 125 10.52 -8.86 11.86
CA LYS A 125 10.98 -10.14 12.44
C LYS A 125 10.08 -10.61 13.57
N ALA A 126 9.67 -9.72 14.46
CA ALA A 126 8.78 -10.06 15.57
C ALA A 126 7.40 -10.49 15.05
N ILE A 127 6.86 -9.81 14.05
CA ILE A 127 5.59 -10.17 13.40
C ILE A 127 5.68 -11.56 12.80
N LEU A 128 6.72 -11.83 12.00
CA LEU A 128 6.94 -13.14 11.38
C LEU A 128 7.06 -14.25 12.43
N TYR A 129 7.87 -14.03 13.47
CA TYR A 129 8.06 -14.99 14.54
C TYR A 129 6.74 -15.33 15.26
N VAL A 130 5.94 -14.33 15.58
CA VAL A 130 4.66 -14.54 16.27
C VAL A 130 3.64 -15.15 15.32
N PHE A 131 3.56 -14.68 14.08
CA PHE A 131 2.60 -15.18 13.08
C PHE A 131 2.77 -16.69 12.84
N GLU A 132 3.99 -17.17 12.67
CA GLU A 132 4.26 -18.61 12.48
C GLU A 132 3.80 -19.49 13.64
N ARG A 133 3.71 -18.92 14.84
CA ARG A 133 3.30 -19.64 16.05
C ARG A 133 1.81 -19.61 16.30
N VAL A 134 1.15 -18.54 15.91
CA VAL A 134 -0.31 -18.41 16.06
C VAL A 134 -1.06 -18.99 14.87
N ALA A 135 -0.50 -18.94 13.67
CA ALA A 135 -1.12 -19.33 12.40
C ALA A 135 -0.34 -20.47 11.73
N LYS A 136 -0.41 -21.68 12.29
CA LYS A 136 0.33 -22.85 11.79
C LYS A 136 0.04 -23.13 10.30
N ASN A 137 1.11 -23.46 9.53
CA ASN A 137 1.05 -23.84 8.12
C ASN A 137 0.43 -22.78 7.21
N ARG A 138 0.78 -21.51 7.41
CA ARG A 138 0.31 -20.39 6.62
C ARG A 138 1.41 -19.84 5.72
N ASN A 139 0.99 -19.36 4.54
CA ASN A 139 1.89 -18.77 3.58
C ASN A 139 2.16 -17.30 3.91
N VAL A 140 3.45 -16.96 4.02
CA VAL A 140 3.90 -15.58 4.20
C VAL A 140 4.58 -15.10 2.93
N LEU A 141 4.24 -13.91 2.49
CA LEU A 141 4.84 -13.27 1.33
C LEU A 141 5.43 -11.92 1.72
N LEU A 142 6.74 -11.75 1.47
CA LEU A 142 7.45 -10.51 1.70
C LEU A 142 7.70 -9.81 0.36
N LEU A 143 7.27 -8.55 0.28
CA LEU A 143 7.31 -7.77 -0.95
C LEU A 143 8.02 -6.43 -0.74
N ALA A 144 8.68 -5.94 -1.79
CA ALA A 144 9.21 -4.59 -1.82
C ALA A 144 9.11 -3.98 -3.24
N PRO A 145 9.07 -2.66 -3.39
CA PRO A 145 9.00 -2.01 -4.70
C PRO A 145 10.21 -2.26 -5.60
N THR A 146 11.40 -2.43 -4.99
CA THR A 146 12.66 -2.56 -5.72
C THR A 146 13.41 -3.84 -5.37
N GLY A 147 14.21 -4.35 -6.32
CA GLY A 147 15.06 -5.54 -6.10
C GLY A 147 16.07 -5.36 -4.95
N ARG A 148 16.60 -4.14 -4.78
CA ARG A 148 17.50 -3.83 -3.66
C ARG A 148 16.79 -3.92 -2.31
N ALA A 149 15.59 -3.39 -2.21
CA ALA A 149 14.79 -3.45 -0.99
C ALA A 149 14.38 -4.90 -0.69
N ALA A 150 13.92 -5.67 -1.68
CA ALA A 150 13.57 -7.08 -1.52
C ALA A 150 14.77 -7.91 -1.04
N ARG A 151 15.95 -7.72 -1.65
CA ARG A 151 17.15 -8.41 -1.21
C ARG A 151 17.54 -8.08 0.23
N ARG A 152 17.51 -6.77 0.59
CA ARG A 152 17.77 -6.32 1.96
C ARG A 152 16.77 -6.93 2.95
N MET A 153 15.48 -6.94 2.60
CA MET A 153 14.43 -7.56 3.41
C MET A 153 14.70 -9.06 3.63
N SER A 154 15.11 -9.78 2.58
CA SER A 154 15.48 -11.21 2.69
C SER A 154 16.68 -11.42 3.62
N GLU A 155 17.75 -10.66 3.43
CA GLU A 155 18.98 -10.75 4.25
C GLU A 155 18.70 -10.44 5.73
N GLN A 156 17.81 -9.49 6.00
CA GLN A 156 17.50 -9.06 7.35
C GLN A 156 16.49 -9.98 8.05
N THR A 157 15.45 -10.44 7.37
CA THR A 157 14.40 -11.27 7.99
C THR A 157 14.76 -12.75 8.00
N GLY A 158 15.60 -13.20 7.08
CA GLY A 158 15.86 -14.63 6.84
C GLY A 158 14.78 -15.32 5.99
N TYR A 159 13.75 -14.59 5.55
CA TYR A 159 12.69 -15.08 4.66
C TYR A 159 12.97 -14.63 3.23
N SER A 160 12.51 -15.42 2.25
CA SER A 160 12.57 -15.01 0.85
C SER A 160 11.62 -13.82 0.62
N ALA A 161 12.15 -12.73 0.13
CA ALA A 161 11.38 -11.57 -0.31
C ALA A 161 11.59 -11.35 -1.81
N GLN A 162 10.59 -10.81 -2.49
CA GLN A 162 10.65 -10.53 -3.92
C GLN A 162 10.09 -9.13 -4.23
N THR A 163 10.29 -8.68 -5.46
CA THR A 163 9.70 -7.41 -5.88
C THR A 163 8.19 -7.58 -6.11
N ILE A 164 7.43 -6.50 -5.94
CA ILE A 164 5.99 -6.47 -6.25
C ILE A 164 5.78 -6.89 -7.72
N HIS A 165 6.60 -6.40 -8.64
CA HIS A 165 6.53 -6.77 -10.06
C HIS A 165 6.71 -8.28 -10.27
N SER A 166 7.74 -8.87 -9.64
CA SER A 166 7.97 -10.32 -9.71
C SER A 166 6.80 -11.12 -9.16
N ALA A 167 6.24 -10.69 -8.01
CA ALA A 167 5.10 -11.36 -7.39
C ALA A 167 3.84 -11.30 -8.27
N LEU A 168 3.67 -10.22 -9.02
CA LEU A 168 2.56 -10.04 -9.96
C LEU A 168 2.80 -10.74 -11.31
N GLY A 169 3.92 -11.44 -11.48
CA GLY A 169 4.25 -12.15 -12.71
C GLY A 169 4.53 -11.22 -13.88
N TYR A 170 5.09 -10.03 -13.63
CA TYR A 170 5.54 -9.19 -14.73
C TYR A 170 6.74 -9.85 -15.42
N SER A 171 6.61 -10.05 -16.69
CA SER A 171 7.67 -10.49 -17.59
C SER A 171 7.69 -9.59 -18.82
N CYS A 172 8.87 -9.42 -19.40
CA CYS A 172 9.01 -8.77 -20.70
C CYS A 172 9.05 -9.87 -21.76
N ASP A 173 8.37 -9.67 -22.86
CA ASP A 173 8.54 -10.52 -24.06
C ASP A 173 9.85 -10.18 -24.79
N ASP A 174 10.12 -10.91 -25.86
CA ASP A 174 11.32 -10.71 -26.68
C ASP A 174 11.36 -9.35 -27.38
N ASP A 175 10.20 -8.67 -27.49
CA ASP A 175 10.05 -7.32 -28.06
C ASP A 175 10.14 -6.23 -26.99
N GLY A 176 10.26 -6.61 -25.70
CA GLY A 176 10.39 -5.69 -24.56
C GLY A 176 9.05 -5.15 -24.06
N GLU A 177 7.92 -5.70 -24.52
CA GLU A 177 6.62 -5.34 -23.97
C GLU A 177 6.38 -6.03 -22.63
N GLU A 178 5.99 -5.23 -21.63
CA GLU A 178 5.63 -5.73 -20.30
C GLU A 178 4.22 -6.33 -20.32
N PHE A 179 4.11 -7.60 -19.97
CA PHE A 179 2.82 -8.23 -19.74
C PHE A 179 2.73 -8.79 -18.32
N MET A 180 1.53 -8.81 -17.78
CA MET A 180 1.23 -9.30 -16.44
C MET A 180 0.47 -10.63 -16.56
N GLN A 181 1.08 -11.71 -16.06
CA GLN A 181 0.32 -12.92 -15.78
C GLN A 181 -0.46 -12.69 -14.48
N THR A 182 -1.74 -12.39 -14.60
CA THR A 182 -2.62 -12.16 -13.46
C THR A 182 -2.77 -13.44 -12.65
N SER A 183 -1.95 -13.63 -11.65
CA SER A 183 -2.17 -14.66 -10.64
C SER A 183 -2.67 -14.00 -9.36
N ASN A 184 -3.71 -14.54 -8.75
CA ASN A 184 -4.01 -14.22 -7.36
C ASN A 184 -2.82 -14.66 -6.52
N LEU A 185 -2.38 -13.80 -5.62
CA LEU A 185 -1.31 -14.12 -4.68
C LEU A 185 -1.83 -15.16 -3.68
N GLU A 186 -1.06 -16.22 -3.49
CA GLU A 186 -1.38 -17.24 -2.49
C GLU A 186 -0.63 -16.94 -1.19
N ALA A 187 -1.25 -16.14 -0.32
CA ALA A 187 -0.69 -15.77 0.95
C ALA A 187 -1.76 -15.53 2.02
N ASP A 188 -1.42 -15.83 3.26
CA ASP A 188 -2.24 -15.55 4.45
C ASP A 188 -1.77 -14.27 5.15
N LEU A 189 -0.48 -13.94 5.00
CA LEU A 189 0.13 -12.69 5.45
C LEU A 189 1.02 -12.12 4.35
N ILE A 190 0.83 -10.86 4.03
CA ILE A 190 1.71 -10.10 3.14
C ILE A 190 2.29 -8.93 3.91
N ILE A 191 3.62 -8.80 3.89
CA ILE A 191 4.32 -7.61 4.38
C ILE A 191 4.96 -6.93 3.19
N ILE A 192 4.67 -5.63 3.03
CA ILE A 192 5.19 -4.81 1.94
C ILE A 192 6.05 -3.72 2.58
N ASP A 193 7.36 -3.79 2.36
CA ASP A 193 8.29 -2.78 2.86
C ASP A 193 8.56 -1.68 1.82
N GLU A 194 9.07 -0.53 2.28
CA GLU A 194 9.38 0.66 1.47
C GLU A 194 8.19 1.15 0.62
N VAL A 195 6.97 1.11 1.19
CA VAL A 195 5.71 1.46 0.49
C VAL A 195 5.68 2.91 0.00
N SER A 196 6.48 3.81 0.57
CA SER A 196 6.63 5.19 0.07
C SER A 196 7.04 5.28 -1.41
N MET A 197 7.73 4.24 -1.93
CA MET A 197 8.16 4.16 -3.33
C MET A 197 7.12 3.51 -4.26
N MET A 198 5.98 3.06 -3.73
CA MET A 198 4.93 2.38 -4.51
C MET A 198 4.01 3.42 -5.14
N ASP A 199 3.89 3.38 -6.47
CA ASP A 199 2.96 4.23 -7.21
C ASP A 199 1.52 3.69 -7.20
N GLN A 200 0.56 4.53 -7.63
CA GLN A 200 -0.86 4.19 -7.63
C GLN A 200 -1.22 3.03 -8.56
N PHE A 201 -0.51 2.84 -9.68
CA PHE A 201 -0.83 1.79 -10.64
C PHE A 201 -0.38 0.42 -10.13
N ILE A 202 0.81 0.37 -9.55
CA ILE A 202 1.31 -0.85 -8.89
C ILE A 202 0.49 -1.17 -7.65
N ALA A 203 0.09 -0.17 -6.86
CA ALA A 203 -0.79 -0.36 -5.71
C ALA A 203 -2.14 -0.98 -6.11
N ALA A 204 -2.78 -0.44 -7.16
CA ALA A 204 -4.06 -0.95 -7.64
C ALA A 204 -3.95 -2.41 -8.11
N LYS A 205 -2.89 -2.76 -8.84
CA LYS A 205 -2.64 -4.11 -9.34
C LYS A 205 -2.32 -5.07 -8.20
N LEU A 206 -1.47 -4.68 -7.27
CA LEU A 206 -1.11 -5.48 -6.10
C LEU A 206 -2.33 -5.78 -5.24
N LEU A 207 -3.08 -4.75 -4.84
CA LEU A 207 -4.27 -4.92 -3.99
C LEU A 207 -5.36 -5.76 -4.67
N LYS A 208 -5.46 -5.70 -6.00
CA LYS A 208 -6.38 -6.55 -6.78
C LYS A 208 -5.98 -8.03 -6.70
N ALA A 209 -4.68 -8.33 -6.67
CA ALA A 209 -4.16 -9.70 -6.63
C ALA A 209 -4.20 -10.31 -5.21
N ILE A 210 -4.32 -9.50 -4.16
CA ILE A 210 -4.36 -9.97 -2.77
C ILE A 210 -5.71 -10.62 -2.45
N PRO A 211 -5.73 -11.85 -1.87
CA PRO A 211 -6.95 -12.49 -1.39
C PRO A 211 -7.64 -11.67 -0.30
N SER A 212 -8.97 -11.69 -0.26
CA SER A 212 -9.73 -10.92 0.72
C SER A 212 -9.58 -11.41 2.17
N ASN A 213 -9.10 -12.62 2.37
CA ASN A 213 -8.81 -13.21 3.69
C ASN A 213 -7.35 -13.05 4.12
N CYS A 214 -6.51 -12.46 3.29
CA CYS A 214 -5.09 -12.23 3.59
C CYS A 214 -4.91 -11.02 4.50
N ARG A 215 -4.01 -11.12 5.50
CA ARG A 215 -3.55 -9.96 6.28
C ARG A 215 -2.53 -9.18 5.49
N VAL A 216 -2.62 -7.85 5.53
CA VAL A 216 -1.70 -6.97 4.80
C VAL A 216 -1.07 -5.96 5.74
N ILE A 217 0.25 -5.90 5.72
CA ILE A 217 1.03 -4.95 6.50
C ILE A 217 1.85 -4.11 5.53
N PHE A 218 1.59 -2.81 5.54
CA PHE A 218 2.37 -1.81 4.81
C PHE A 218 3.40 -1.21 5.75
N VAL A 219 4.67 -1.23 5.33
CA VAL A 219 5.77 -0.64 6.10
C VAL A 219 6.41 0.46 5.25
N GLY A 220 6.57 1.63 5.81
CA GLY A 220 7.17 2.75 5.07
C GLY A 220 7.30 4.00 5.91
N ASP A 221 7.90 5.00 5.29
CA ASP A 221 8.12 6.31 5.89
C ASP A 221 7.47 7.37 4.97
N PRO A 222 6.39 8.03 5.39
CA PRO A 222 5.68 9.00 4.57
C PRO A 222 6.49 10.28 4.30
N ASP A 223 7.60 10.50 5.03
CA ASP A 223 8.48 11.64 4.86
C ASP A 223 9.68 11.34 3.94
N GLN A 224 9.83 10.08 3.50
CA GLN A 224 10.79 9.71 2.45
C GLN A 224 10.31 10.14 1.06
N LEU A 225 11.24 10.06 0.09
CA LEU A 225 10.93 10.38 -1.30
C LEU A 225 9.78 9.50 -1.81
N PRO A 226 8.73 10.11 -2.39
CA PRO A 226 7.63 9.37 -2.99
C PRO A 226 8.08 8.62 -4.25
N SER A 227 7.17 7.82 -4.80
CA SER A 227 7.38 7.14 -6.08
C SER A 227 7.69 8.14 -7.20
N VAL A 228 8.46 7.68 -8.20
CA VAL A 228 8.74 8.48 -9.41
C VAL A 228 7.49 8.64 -10.27
N SER A 229 6.65 7.61 -10.31
CA SER A 229 5.35 7.61 -11.00
C SER A 229 4.27 8.28 -10.15
N ALA A 230 3.11 8.54 -10.75
CA ALA A 230 2.01 9.24 -10.11
C ALA A 230 1.45 8.51 -8.85
N GLY A 231 1.04 9.30 -7.88
CA GLY A 231 0.39 8.87 -6.64
C GLY A 231 1.30 8.93 -5.41
N ASN A 232 0.69 9.23 -4.26
CA ASN A 232 1.34 9.21 -2.95
C ASN A 232 0.59 8.22 -2.04
N VAL A 233 0.59 6.96 -2.49
CA VAL A 233 -0.28 5.90 -1.95
C VAL A 233 -0.16 5.77 -0.44
N LEU A 234 1.05 5.77 0.11
CA LEU A 234 1.25 5.63 1.55
C LEU A 234 0.60 6.78 2.33
N ARG A 235 0.84 8.02 1.90
CA ARG A 235 0.28 9.20 2.56
C ARG A 235 -1.24 9.24 2.43
N ASP A 236 -1.77 8.97 1.24
CA ASP A 236 -3.21 8.94 0.98
C ASP A 236 -3.92 7.87 1.83
N MET A 237 -3.30 6.69 1.99
CA MET A 237 -3.81 5.64 2.88
C MET A 237 -3.82 6.08 4.35
N ILE A 238 -2.78 6.79 4.81
CA ILE A 238 -2.70 7.32 6.19
C ILE A 238 -3.76 8.41 6.38
N ASP A 239 -3.82 9.39 5.49
CA ASP A 239 -4.71 10.55 5.58
C ASP A 239 -6.19 10.15 5.45
N SER A 240 -6.47 9.00 4.83
CA SER A 240 -7.83 8.46 4.74
C SER A 240 -8.42 8.05 6.09
N GLU A 241 -7.59 7.82 7.11
CA GLU A 241 -7.97 7.31 8.44
C GLU A 241 -8.79 5.99 8.39
N ARG A 242 -8.75 5.29 7.25
CA ARG A 242 -9.50 4.05 7.03
C ARG A 242 -8.71 2.80 7.38
N ILE A 243 -7.39 2.89 7.52
CA ILE A 243 -6.50 1.79 7.84
C ILE A 243 -5.84 2.10 9.18
N ASP A 244 -5.69 1.07 10.01
CA ASP A 244 -5.00 1.22 11.29
C ASP A 244 -3.54 1.61 11.08
N VAL A 245 -3.09 2.66 11.75
CA VAL A 245 -1.71 3.13 11.69
C VAL A 245 -1.00 2.84 13.00
N ALA A 246 0.19 2.25 12.94
CA ALA A 246 1.14 2.11 14.03
C ALA A 246 2.34 3.02 13.76
N LYS A 247 2.44 4.11 14.50
CA LYS A 247 3.54 5.05 14.38
C LYS A 247 4.66 4.67 15.34
N LEU A 248 5.88 4.65 14.80
CA LEU A 248 7.12 4.39 15.55
C LEU A 248 7.86 5.70 15.77
N ASP A 249 8.29 5.92 16.99
CA ASP A 249 9.02 7.11 17.44
C ASP A 249 10.51 6.78 17.66
#